data_443a63ca18e70b2efde8b7691563de95
#
_entry.id   443a63ca18e70b2efde8b7691563de95
#
_cell.length_a   1.000
_cell.length_b   1.000
_cell.length_c   1.000
_cell.angle_alpha   90.00
_cell.angle_beta   90.00
_cell.angle_gamma   90.00
#
_symmetry.space_group_name_H-M   'P 1'
#
loop_
_entity.id
_entity.type
_entity.pdbx_description
1 polymer ?
#
loop_
_entity_poly.entity_id
_entity_poly.type
_entity_poly.pdbx_seq_one_letter_code
_entity_poly.pdbx_strand_id
1 'polypeptide(L)'
;MYDIIIIGAGVTGCAVARYLSRYEGRMLVLEKAEDVCCGTSKANSAIVHAGFDAAHGSLMAKMNLEGNLMMPQLAKDLDFAFKMNGSLVVCMSEEDLPKLRALYENGVKNGVKELEIVDAKRLHELEPNVS
;
A
#
# COMPACT_ATOMS: atom_id res chain seq x y z
N MET A 1 20.93 16.19 25.08
CA MET A 1 19.94 16.90 24.23
C MET A 1 19.72 16.02 23.00
N TYR A 2 18.51 15.83 22.52
CA TYR A 2 18.21 15.12 21.29
C TYR A 2 18.04 16.13 20.17
N ASP A 3 18.47 15.74 18.97
CA ASP A 3 18.38 16.58 17.76
C ASP A 3 17.02 16.40 17.08
N ILE A 4 16.45 15.19 17.19
CA ILE A 4 15.15 14.83 16.62
C ILE A 4 14.35 14.02 17.64
N ILE A 5 13.08 14.34 17.79
CA ILE A 5 12.12 13.57 18.58
C ILE A 5 10.95 13.16 17.68
N ILE A 6 10.69 11.86 17.59
CA ILE A 6 9.56 11.28 16.85
C ILE A 6 8.52 10.85 17.88
N ILE A 7 7.30 11.34 17.73
CA ILE A 7 6.18 11.00 18.62
C ILE A 7 5.29 9.98 17.94
N GLY A 8 5.24 8.79 18.52
CA GLY A 8 4.53 7.62 18.03
C GLY A 8 5.42 6.63 17.29
N ALA A 9 5.39 5.37 17.73
CA ALA A 9 6.13 4.25 17.13
C ALA A 9 5.21 3.31 16.34
N GLY A 10 4.21 3.83 15.66
CA GLY A 10 3.49 3.14 14.59
C GLY A 10 4.37 3.04 13.33
N VAL A 11 3.85 2.40 12.25
CA VAL A 11 4.60 2.21 11.00
C VAL A 11 5.19 3.52 10.46
N THR A 12 4.46 4.63 10.56
CA THR A 12 4.93 5.94 10.08
C THR A 12 6.14 6.42 10.88
N GLY A 13 6.04 6.42 12.22
CA GLY A 13 7.15 6.85 13.08
C GLY A 13 8.38 5.96 12.94
N CYS A 14 8.18 4.64 12.86
CA CYS A 14 9.26 3.69 12.63
C CYS A 14 9.92 3.89 11.24
N ALA A 15 9.13 4.14 10.20
CA ALA A 15 9.66 4.42 8.86
C ALA A 15 10.47 5.72 8.83
N VAL A 16 10.00 6.78 9.49
CA VAL A 16 10.72 8.04 9.64
C VAL A 16 12.04 7.83 10.40
N ALA A 17 11.98 7.10 11.52
CA ALA A 17 13.18 6.77 12.30
C ALA A 17 14.21 6.00 11.47
N ARG A 18 13.76 4.96 10.75
CA ARG A 18 14.62 4.20 9.82
C ARG A 18 15.24 5.08 8.74
N TYR A 19 14.46 5.97 8.15
CA TYR A 19 14.98 6.84 7.11
C TYR A 19 16.02 7.83 7.65
N LEU A 20 15.76 8.43 8.80
CA LEU A 20 16.62 9.41 9.45
C LEU A 20 17.88 8.77 10.08
N SER A 21 17.86 7.47 10.40
CA SER A 21 19.03 6.77 10.95
C SER A 21 20.24 6.72 10.02
N ARG A 22 20.09 7.15 8.77
CA ARG A 22 21.18 7.31 7.80
C ARG A 22 22.02 8.58 8.02
N TYR A 23 21.54 9.47 8.87
CA TYR A 23 22.17 10.75 9.17
C TYR A 23 22.74 10.72 10.59
N GLU A 24 23.83 11.45 10.81
CA GLU A 24 24.37 11.65 12.13
C GLU A 24 23.42 12.52 12.97
N GLY A 25 23.18 12.12 14.21
CA GLY A 25 22.30 12.84 15.14
C GLY A 25 21.73 11.93 16.21
N ARG A 26 21.33 12.54 17.33
CA ARG A 26 20.68 11.83 18.43
C ARG A 26 19.18 11.87 18.24
N MET A 27 18.58 10.72 18.00
CA MET A 27 17.15 10.56 17.77
C MET A 27 16.50 9.87 18.96
N LEU A 28 15.30 10.32 19.32
CA LEU A 28 14.45 9.71 20.31
C LEU A 28 13.09 9.39 19.68
N VAL A 29 12.61 8.17 19.86
CA VAL A 29 11.24 7.81 19.51
C VAL A 29 10.47 7.63 20.82
N LEU A 30 9.34 8.34 20.95
CA LEU A 30 8.45 8.26 22.10
C LEU A 30 7.17 7.54 21.70
N GLU A 31 6.81 6.50 22.43
CA GLU A 31 5.54 5.77 22.28
C GLU A 31 4.79 5.79 23.61
N LYS A 32 3.47 5.98 23.55
CA LYS A 32 2.60 5.99 24.73
C LYS A 32 2.18 4.58 25.20
N ALA A 33 2.20 3.62 24.27
CA ALA A 33 1.88 2.23 24.55
C ALA A 33 3.11 1.48 25.08
N GLU A 34 2.90 0.28 25.55
CA GLU A 34 3.94 -0.60 26.08
C GLU A 34 4.92 -1.14 25.02
N ASP A 35 4.51 -1.09 23.74
CA ASP A 35 5.31 -1.60 22.63
C ASP A 35 5.03 -0.80 21.35
N VAL A 36 5.86 -1.00 20.33
CA VAL A 36 5.68 -0.40 18.99
C VAL A 36 4.44 -0.97 18.29
N CYS A 37 3.88 -0.21 17.36
CA CYS A 37 2.78 -0.66 16.50
C CYS A 37 1.50 -1.12 17.20
N CYS A 38 1.26 -0.76 18.46
CA CYS A 38 0.07 -1.18 19.22
C CYS A 38 -1.26 -0.57 18.75
N GLY A 39 -1.24 0.39 17.82
CA GLY A 39 -2.43 1.03 17.25
C GLY A 39 -2.83 0.46 15.89
N THR A 40 -3.21 1.33 14.97
CA THR A 40 -3.66 1.01 13.60
C THR A 40 -2.65 0.16 12.81
N SER A 41 -1.36 0.31 13.09
CA SER A 41 -0.31 -0.48 12.41
C SER A 41 -0.39 -1.98 12.70
N LYS A 42 -1.01 -2.39 13.81
CA LYS A 42 -1.29 -3.80 14.13
C LYS A 42 -2.66 -4.25 13.61
N ALA A 43 -3.62 -3.33 13.52
CA ALA A 43 -5.02 -3.61 13.20
C ALA A 43 -5.34 -3.16 11.76
N ASN A 44 -4.83 -3.88 10.78
CA ASN A 44 -5.10 -3.65 9.36
C ASN A 44 -5.08 -4.98 8.59
N SER A 45 -5.46 -4.96 7.32
CA SER A 45 -5.55 -6.14 6.44
C SER A 45 -4.21 -6.55 5.81
N ALA A 46 -3.14 -5.82 6.04
CA ALA A 46 -1.82 -6.03 5.45
C ALA A 46 -1.83 -6.06 3.90
N ILE A 47 -2.75 -5.31 3.28
CA ILE A 47 -2.85 -5.17 1.83
C ILE A 47 -2.09 -3.91 1.40
N VAL A 48 -1.16 -4.06 0.48
CA VAL A 48 -0.46 -2.94 -0.14
C VAL A 48 -1.30 -2.45 -1.32
N HIS A 49 -1.79 -1.21 -1.23
CA HIS A 49 -2.62 -0.63 -2.29
C HIS A 49 -1.84 -0.45 -3.59
N ALA A 50 -2.48 -0.81 -4.71
CA ALA A 50 -1.89 -0.65 -6.04
C ALA A 50 -1.95 0.80 -6.56
N GLY A 51 -2.88 1.61 -6.04
CA GLY A 51 -3.03 3.03 -6.40
C GLY A 51 -4.06 3.32 -7.49
N PHE A 52 -4.85 2.34 -7.91
CA PHE A 52 -5.85 2.52 -8.97
C PHE A 52 -7.13 3.23 -8.50
N ASP A 53 -7.45 3.15 -7.21
CA ASP A 53 -8.68 3.65 -6.59
C ASP A 53 -8.59 5.10 -6.09
N ALA A 54 -7.41 5.56 -5.71
CA ALA A 54 -7.22 6.92 -5.23
C ALA A 54 -7.43 7.96 -6.33
N ALA A 55 -8.07 9.08 -5.99
CA ALA A 55 -8.36 10.15 -6.95
C ALA A 55 -7.10 10.66 -7.63
N HIS A 56 -7.12 10.72 -8.97
CA HIS A 56 -5.97 11.18 -9.76
C HIS A 56 -5.51 12.59 -9.33
N GLY A 57 -4.20 12.78 -9.26
CA GLY A 57 -3.56 14.02 -8.83
C GLY A 57 -3.53 14.24 -7.32
N SER A 58 -4.14 13.35 -6.52
CA SER A 58 -4.09 13.43 -5.07
C SER A 58 -2.73 12.93 -4.52
N LEU A 59 -2.38 13.43 -3.34
CA LEU A 59 -1.22 12.93 -2.61
C LEU A 59 -1.37 11.43 -2.28
N MET A 60 -2.59 10.97 -2.02
CA MET A 60 -2.88 9.56 -1.78
C MET A 60 -2.52 8.69 -2.99
N ALA A 61 -2.93 9.10 -4.21
CA ALA A 61 -2.59 8.35 -5.44
C ALA A 61 -1.07 8.24 -5.62
N LYS A 62 -0.36 9.37 -5.44
CA LYS A 62 1.10 9.40 -5.51
C LYS A 62 1.75 8.47 -4.48
N MET A 63 1.37 8.60 -3.21
CA MET A 63 1.98 7.82 -2.13
C MET A 63 1.65 6.33 -2.21
N ASN A 64 0.43 5.96 -2.63
CA ASN A 64 0.06 4.57 -2.85
C ASN A 64 0.95 3.91 -3.91
N LEU A 65 1.13 4.57 -5.05
CA LEU A 65 1.97 4.04 -6.13
C LEU A 65 3.45 3.95 -5.71
N GLU A 66 4.00 5.02 -5.15
CA GLU A 66 5.39 5.03 -4.69
C GLU A 66 5.64 3.98 -3.60
N GLY A 67 4.74 3.89 -2.62
CA GLY A 67 4.80 2.90 -1.54
C GLY A 67 4.73 1.46 -2.06
N ASN A 68 3.83 1.20 -3.01
CA ASN A 68 3.73 -0.12 -3.66
C ASN A 68 5.06 -0.53 -4.31
N LEU A 69 5.66 0.36 -5.09
CA LEU A 69 6.93 0.12 -5.77
C LEU A 69 8.11 -0.08 -4.80
N MET A 70 8.04 0.49 -3.61
CA MET A 70 9.08 0.34 -2.58
C MET A 70 8.97 -0.99 -1.81
N MET A 71 7.79 -1.59 -1.73
CA MET A 71 7.53 -2.77 -0.87
C MET A 71 8.42 -3.98 -1.14
N PRO A 72 8.70 -4.39 -2.40
CA PRO A 72 9.57 -5.54 -2.65
C PRO A 72 10.98 -5.36 -2.07
N GLN A 73 11.54 -4.15 -2.14
CA GLN A 73 12.85 -3.87 -1.57
C GLN A 73 12.79 -3.77 -0.04
N LEU A 74 11.74 -3.13 0.51
CA LEU A 74 11.55 -3.05 1.95
C LEU A 74 11.39 -4.44 2.59
N ALA A 75 10.68 -5.35 1.91
CA ALA A 75 10.50 -6.71 2.38
C ALA A 75 11.85 -7.45 2.51
N LYS A 76 12.75 -7.25 1.56
CA LYS A 76 14.11 -7.81 1.62
C LYS A 76 14.95 -7.16 2.71
N ASP A 77 14.92 -5.82 2.80
CA ASP A 77 15.72 -5.07 3.75
C ASP A 77 15.34 -5.35 5.22
N LEU A 78 14.06 -5.62 5.46
CA LEU A 78 13.48 -5.78 6.79
C LEU A 78 13.09 -7.23 7.12
N ASP A 79 13.33 -8.15 6.18
CA ASP A 79 13.07 -9.59 6.31
C ASP A 79 11.63 -9.93 6.74
N PHE A 80 10.64 -9.36 6.03
CA PHE A 80 9.25 -9.73 6.26
C PHE A 80 8.62 -10.38 5.02
N ALA A 81 7.63 -11.25 5.26
CA ALA A 81 6.93 -11.94 4.19
C ALA A 81 6.13 -10.97 3.32
N PHE A 82 6.36 -10.99 2.01
CA PHE A 82 5.66 -10.18 1.03
C PHE A 82 5.41 -10.98 -0.26
N LYS A 83 4.20 -10.87 -0.82
CA LYS A 83 3.84 -11.53 -2.08
C LYS A 83 3.23 -10.52 -3.04
N MET A 84 3.73 -10.49 -4.26
CA MET A 84 3.15 -9.77 -5.40
C MET A 84 2.10 -10.66 -6.09
N ASN A 85 0.97 -10.88 -5.45
CA ASN A 85 -0.09 -11.75 -5.98
C ASN A 85 -1.18 -11.01 -6.76
N GLY A 86 -1.04 -9.70 -6.92
CA GLY A 86 -2.03 -8.87 -7.58
C GLY A 86 -3.30 -8.66 -6.75
N SER A 87 -4.29 -8.02 -7.35
CA SER A 87 -5.63 -7.85 -6.79
C SER A 87 -6.66 -7.88 -7.90
N LEU A 88 -7.86 -8.38 -7.58
CA LEU A 88 -8.97 -8.46 -8.50
C LEU A 88 -10.10 -7.54 -8.01
N VAL A 89 -10.67 -6.77 -8.93
CA VAL A 89 -11.91 -6.04 -8.71
C VAL A 89 -12.97 -6.71 -9.57
N VAL A 90 -13.95 -7.34 -8.92
CA VAL A 90 -14.99 -8.12 -9.59
C VAL A 90 -16.20 -7.25 -9.83
N CYS A 91 -16.67 -7.23 -11.08
CA CYS A 91 -17.92 -6.61 -11.50
C CYS A 91 -19.00 -7.70 -11.59
N MET A 92 -20.04 -7.59 -10.79
CA MET A 92 -21.07 -8.61 -10.65
C MET A 92 -22.26 -8.40 -11.60
N SER A 93 -22.35 -7.24 -12.26
CA SER A 93 -23.45 -6.92 -13.19
C SER A 93 -22.97 -6.03 -14.33
N GLU A 94 -23.72 -6.04 -15.45
CA GLU A 94 -23.46 -5.13 -16.57
C GLU A 94 -23.62 -3.65 -16.19
N GLU A 95 -24.48 -3.36 -15.22
CA GLU A 95 -24.71 -2.00 -14.73
C GLU A 95 -23.47 -1.40 -14.03
N ASP A 96 -22.58 -2.25 -13.52
CA ASP A 96 -21.36 -1.82 -12.86
C ASP A 96 -20.15 -1.70 -13.82
N LEU A 97 -20.26 -2.15 -15.06
CA LEU A 97 -19.19 -2.04 -16.05
C LEU A 97 -18.67 -0.61 -16.25
N PRO A 98 -19.51 0.45 -16.29
CA PRO A 98 -19.01 1.81 -16.36
C PRO A 98 -18.12 2.21 -15.18
N LYS A 99 -18.45 1.73 -13.98
CA LYS A 99 -17.64 1.98 -12.77
C LYS A 99 -16.29 1.26 -12.85
N LEU A 100 -16.29 0.01 -13.31
CA LEU A 100 -15.06 -0.76 -13.52
C LEU A 100 -14.14 -0.08 -14.52
N ARG A 101 -14.69 0.40 -15.64
CA ARG A 101 -13.94 1.14 -16.66
C ARG A 101 -13.36 2.45 -16.11
N ALA A 102 -14.16 3.21 -15.37
CA ALA A 102 -13.71 4.44 -14.74
C ALA A 102 -12.55 4.18 -13.75
N LEU A 103 -12.62 3.09 -12.99
CA LEU A 103 -11.57 2.67 -12.09
C LEU A 103 -10.28 2.31 -12.84
N TYR A 104 -10.40 1.56 -13.93
CA TYR A 104 -9.29 1.24 -14.83
C TYR A 104 -8.62 2.51 -15.38
N GLU A 105 -9.42 3.43 -15.94
CA GLU A 105 -8.92 4.70 -16.48
C GLU A 105 -8.22 5.55 -15.42
N ASN A 106 -8.78 5.59 -14.20
CA ASN A 106 -8.17 6.29 -13.09
C ASN A 106 -6.81 5.67 -12.71
N GLY A 107 -6.72 4.35 -12.67
CA GLY A 107 -5.48 3.64 -12.40
C GLY A 107 -4.41 3.90 -13.47
N VAL A 108 -4.80 3.91 -14.76
CA VAL A 108 -3.91 4.27 -15.86
C VAL A 108 -3.39 5.71 -15.71
N LYS A 109 -4.28 6.66 -15.40
CA LYS A 109 -3.90 8.07 -15.14
C LYS A 109 -2.95 8.20 -13.94
N ASN A 110 -3.13 7.37 -12.91
CA ASN A 110 -2.25 7.34 -11.74
C ASN A 110 -0.88 6.69 -12.03
N GLY A 111 -0.72 6.04 -13.18
CA GLY A 111 0.53 5.40 -13.59
C GLY A 111 0.70 3.96 -13.06
N VAL A 112 -0.40 3.34 -12.61
CA VAL A 112 -0.40 1.92 -12.23
C VAL A 112 -0.15 1.07 -13.48
N LYS A 113 0.83 0.18 -13.38
CA LYS A 113 1.20 -0.72 -14.47
C LYS A 113 0.42 -2.04 -14.38
N GLU A 114 0.38 -2.77 -15.50
CA GLU A 114 -0.18 -4.12 -15.56
C GLU A 114 -1.66 -4.21 -15.15
N LEU A 115 -2.42 -3.12 -15.40
CA LEU A 115 -3.86 -3.13 -15.27
C LEU A 115 -4.48 -3.79 -16.50
N GLU A 116 -5.41 -4.70 -16.28
CA GLU A 116 -6.12 -5.42 -17.33
C GLU A 116 -7.62 -5.52 -16.97
N ILE A 117 -8.49 -5.32 -17.95
CA ILE A 117 -9.90 -5.69 -17.84
C ILE A 117 -10.04 -7.07 -18.48
N VAL A 118 -10.40 -8.05 -17.68
CA VAL A 118 -10.53 -9.45 -18.10
C VAL A 118 -11.99 -9.86 -18.18
N ASP A 119 -12.29 -10.83 -19.04
CA ASP A 119 -13.61 -11.48 -19.09
C ASP A 119 -13.78 -12.55 -17.97
N ALA A 120 -14.98 -13.07 -17.84
CA ALA A 120 -15.31 -14.07 -16.84
C ALA A 120 -14.46 -15.34 -16.95
N LYS A 121 -14.08 -15.75 -18.18
CA LYS A 121 -13.23 -16.92 -18.40
C LYS A 121 -11.85 -16.69 -17.83
N ARG A 122 -11.24 -15.55 -18.15
CA ARG A 122 -9.91 -15.20 -17.64
C ARG A 122 -9.92 -14.96 -16.14
N LEU A 123 -10.99 -14.36 -15.60
CA LEU A 123 -11.17 -14.21 -14.16
C LEU A 123 -11.16 -15.58 -13.45
N HIS A 124 -11.86 -16.56 -14.00
CA HIS A 124 -11.93 -17.91 -13.42
C HIS A 124 -10.60 -18.68 -13.51
N GLU A 125 -9.79 -18.39 -14.54
CA GLU A 125 -8.42 -18.91 -14.63
C GLU A 125 -7.49 -18.31 -13.55
N LEU A 126 -7.67 -17.03 -13.24
CA LEU A 126 -6.87 -16.32 -12.23
C LEU A 126 -7.29 -16.68 -10.81
N GLU A 127 -8.58 -16.78 -10.55
CA GLU A 127 -9.15 -17.12 -9.25
C GLU A 127 -10.35 -18.09 -9.44
N PRO A 128 -10.10 -19.40 -9.39
CA PRO A 128 -11.15 -20.41 -9.62
C PRO A 128 -12.30 -20.41 -8.61
N ASN A 129 -12.10 -19.79 -7.44
CA ASN A 129 -13.10 -19.76 -6.37
C ASN A 129 -14.04 -18.54 -6.46
N VAL A 130 -13.86 -17.66 -7.43
CA VAL A 130 -14.82 -16.58 -7.70
C VAL A 130 -16.03 -17.20 -8.42
N SER A 131 -17.20 -17.14 -7.77
CA SER A 131 -18.48 -17.64 -8.29
C SER A 131 -19.29 -16.53 -8.95
#